data_9c801f3f896af83cad88467a6d20261b
#
_entry.id   9c801f3f896af83cad88467a6d20261b
#
_cell.length_a   1.000
_cell.length_b   1.000
_cell.length_c   1.000
_cell.angle_alpha   90.00
_cell.angle_beta   90.00
_cell.angle_gamma   90.00
#
_symmetry.space_group_name_H-M   'P 1'
#
loop_
_entity.id
_entity.type
_entity.pdbx_description
1 polymer ?
#
loop_
_entity_poly.entity_id
_entity_poly.type
_entity_poly.pdbx_seq_one_letter_code
_entity_poly.pdbx_strand_id
1 'polypeptide(L)'
;MDKIPLPGVDIVHDLNTFPYPFADSSFDEIYAMHVIEHLDSIVRAMEEIHRLAKPNAKVVIVTPHYSDCSSWNDPTHKWHLSTYSFRYFREGYQESYYSKARFETEAIHIDMARLWRALGFEGLINSSLQHQAFRFVSKFWECYLSLVVRAGAMTFLLRPVK
;
A
#
# COMPACT_ATOMS: atom_id res chain seq x y z
N MET A 1 -14.20 9.39 2.96
CA MET A 1 -14.30 9.26 4.43
C MET A 1 -13.03 9.84 5.05
N ASP A 2 -13.14 10.61 6.11
CA ASP A 2 -12.03 11.22 6.84
C ASP A 2 -12.48 11.48 8.29
N LYS A 3 -11.54 11.64 9.25
CA LYS A 3 -11.87 11.99 10.63
C LYS A 3 -12.23 13.48 10.80
N ILE A 4 -11.88 14.33 9.84
CA ILE A 4 -12.13 15.77 9.85
C ILE A 4 -13.21 16.09 8.81
N PRO A 5 -14.22 16.93 9.17
CA PRO A 5 -15.29 17.32 8.24
C PRO A 5 -14.77 18.37 7.21
N LEU A 6 -14.00 17.91 6.22
CA LEU A 6 -13.50 18.75 5.13
C LEU A 6 -14.49 18.77 3.96
N PRO A 7 -14.45 19.81 3.08
CA PRO A 7 -15.22 19.80 1.85
C PRO A 7 -14.91 18.54 1.00
N GLY A 8 -15.97 17.83 0.59
CA GLY A 8 -15.86 16.57 -0.16
C GLY A 8 -15.76 15.31 0.72
N VAL A 9 -15.84 15.44 2.04
CA VAL A 9 -15.94 14.29 2.96
C VAL A 9 -17.42 13.99 3.22
N ASP A 10 -17.92 12.90 2.67
CA ASP A 10 -19.32 12.47 2.84
C ASP A 10 -19.55 11.79 4.20
N ILE A 11 -18.53 11.12 4.74
CA ILE A 11 -18.62 10.40 6.01
C ILE A 11 -17.45 10.80 6.90
N VAL A 12 -17.78 11.36 8.06
CA VAL A 12 -16.78 11.67 9.11
C VAL A 12 -16.65 10.46 10.02
N HIS A 13 -15.46 9.83 10.00
CA HIS A 13 -15.17 8.65 10.80
C HIS A 13 -13.65 8.51 11.03
N ASP A 14 -13.26 8.21 12.28
CA ASP A 14 -11.85 7.90 12.57
C ASP A 14 -11.53 6.47 12.12
N LEU A 15 -10.59 6.35 11.18
CA LEU A 15 -10.16 5.08 10.60
C LEU A 15 -9.42 4.16 11.61
N ASN A 16 -9.11 4.64 12.80
CA ASN A 16 -8.62 3.81 13.92
C ASN A 16 -9.78 3.21 14.76
N THR A 17 -11.03 3.61 14.46
CA THR A 17 -12.23 3.07 15.12
C THR A 17 -12.87 2.02 14.23
N PHE A 18 -13.06 0.82 14.77
CA PHE A 18 -13.60 -0.33 14.06
C PHE A 18 -14.89 -0.85 14.69
N PRO A 19 -15.83 -1.38 13.91
CA PRO A 19 -15.79 -1.52 12.44
C PRO A 19 -16.10 -0.20 11.72
N TYR A 20 -15.70 -0.09 10.45
CA TYR A 20 -16.10 1.04 9.61
C TYR A 20 -17.62 1.01 9.33
N PRO A 21 -18.29 2.18 9.19
CA PRO A 21 -19.75 2.31 9.16
C PRO A 21 -20.38 1.88 7.83
N PHE A 22 -19.96 0.75 7.29
CA PHE A 22 -20.47 0.17 6.05
C PHE A 22 -20.71 -1.32 6.20
N ALA A 23 -21.64 -1.85 5.40
CA ALA A 23 -21.91 -3.28 5.35
C ALA A 23 -20.76 -4.06 4.67
N ASP A 24 -20.69 -5.37 4.94
CA ASP A 24 -19.75 -6.26 4.28
C ASP A 24 -19.97 -6.28 2.77
N SER A 25 -18.90 -6.44 2.01
CA SER A 25 -18.94 -6.55 0.55
C SER A 25 -19.76 -5.42 -0.12
N SER A 26 -19.51 -4.17 0.31
CA SER A 26 -20.25 -3.00 -0.17
C SER A 26 -19.62 -2.33 -1.38
N PHE A 27 -18.30 -2.47 -1.56
CA PHE A 27 -17.55 -1.68 -2.53
C PHE A 27 -16.91 -2.53 -3.62
N ASP A 28 -17.02 -2.05 -4.86
CA ASP A 28 -16.32 -2.61 -6.02
C ASP A 28 -14.90 -2.04 -6.14
N GLU A 29 -14.69 -0.82 -5.62
CA GLU A 29 -13.39 -0.15 -5.58
C GLU A 29 -13.16 0.53 -4.24
N ILE A 30 -11.95 0.41 -3.70
CA ILE A 30 -11.52 1.08 -2.46
C ILE A 30 -10.18 1.75 -2.73
N TYR A 31 -10.07 3.03 -2.38
CA TYR A 31 -8.86 3.83 -2.52
C TYR A 31 -8.40 4.34 -1.15
N ALA A 32 -7.18 4.00 -0.76
CA ALA A 32 -6.50 4.52 0.42
C ALA A 32 -5.28 5.33 -0.04
N MET A 33 -5.48 6.65 -0.16
CA MET A 33 -4.48 7.57 -0.71
C MET A 33 -3.80 8.33 0.43
N HIS A 34 -2.55 7.99 0.74
CA HIS A 34 -1.79 8.58 1.85
C HIS A 34 -2.55 8.52 3.19
N VAL A 35 -2.99 7.32 3.56
CA VAL A 35 -3.81 7.05 4.75
C VAL A 35 -3.19 5.96 5.62
N ILE A 36 -2.74 4.88 4.99
CA ILE A 36 -2.29 3.66 5.69
C ILE A 36 -1.12 3.93 6.62
N GLU A 37 -0.22 4.83 6.24
CA GLU A 37 0.96 5.24 7.02
C GLU A 37 0.63 5.95 8.33
N HIS A 38 -0.59 6.51 8.46
CA HIS A 38 -1.05 7.22 9.66
C HIS A 38 -1.81 6.36 10.66
N LEU A 39 -2.22 5.15 10.28
CA LEU A 39 -3.10 4.32 11.08
C LEU A 39 -2.37 3.64 12.25
N ASP A 40 -3.08 3.37 13.34
CA ASP A 40 -2.54 2.67 14.51
C ASP A 40 -2.21 1.20 14.19
N SER A 41 -3.02 0.58 13.33
CA SER A 41 -2.86 -0.81 12.92
C SER A 41 -3.19 -1.02 11.46
N ILE A 42 -2.17 -1.24 10.64
CA ILE A 42 -2.33 -1.63 9.24
C ILE A 42 -3.09 -2.96 9.13
N VAL A 43 -2.83 -3.90 10.04
CA VAL A 43 -3.48 -5.22 10.01
C VAL A 43 -5.00 -5.06 10.15
N ARG A 44 -5.48 -4.33 11.15
CA ARG A 44 -6.92 -4.10 11.35
C ARG A 44 -7.56 -3.32 10.21
N ALA A 45 -6.85 -2.31 9.69
CA ALA A 45 -7.34 -1.54 8.54
C ALA A 45 -7.48 -2.43 7.29
N MET A 46 -6.52 -3.31 7.02
CA MET A 46 -6.59 -4.25 5.90
C MET A 46 -7.67 -5.31 6.09
N GLU A 47 -7.96 -5.73 7.33
CA GLU A 47 -9.09 -6.60 7.64
C GLU A 47 -10.43 -5.92 7.32
N GLU A 48 -10.57 -4.64 7.67
CA GLU A 48 -11.76 -3.85 7.33
C GLU A 48 -11.87 -3.61 5.82
N ILE A 49 -10.77 -3.24 5.15
CA ILE A 49 -10.76 -3.12 3.69
C ILE A 49 -11.19 -4.45 3.04
N HIS A 50 -10.69 -5.57 3.55
CA HIS A 50 -11.10 -6.89 3.07
C HIS A 50 -12.59 -7.14 3.32
N ARG A 51 -13.11 -6.83 4.53
CA ARG A 51 -14.53 -7.00 4.86
C ARG A 51 -15.43 -6.20 3.91
N LEU A 52 -15.07 -4.94 3.66
CA LEU A 52 -15.84 -4.00 2.85
C LEU A 52 -15.78 -4.28 1.34
N ALA A 53 -14.67 -4.79 0.85
CA ALA A 53 -14.47 -5.10 -0.55
C ALA A 53 -15.37 -6.27 -0.99
N LYS A 54 -16.02 -6.14 -2.14
CA LYS A 54 -16.68 -7.26 -2.81
C LYS A 54 -15.69 -8.30 -3.32
N PRO A 55 -16.10 -9.55 -3.60
CA PRO A 55 -15.26 -10.46 -4.37
C PRO A 55 -14.80 -9.81 -5.68
N ASN A 56 -13.52 -9.90 -5.99
CA ASN A 56 -12.87 -9.26 -7.16
C ASN A 56 -12.87 -7.72 -7.15
N ALA A 57 -13.15 -7.07 -6.03
CA ALA A 57 -13.03 -5.62 -5.91
C ALA A 57 -11.59 -5.17 -6.14
N LYS A 58 -11.45 -3.95 -6.65
CA LYS A 58 -10.16 -3.29 -6.82
C LYS A 58 -9.82 -2.51 -5.56
N VAL A 59 -8.66 -2.80 -4.95
CA VAL A 59 -8.15 -2.04 -3.81
C VAL A 59 -6.85 -1.36 -4.22
N VAL A 60 -6.84 -0.02 -4.16
CA VAL A 60 -5.67 0.80 -4.49
C VAL A 60 -5.15 1.45 -3.23
N ILE A 61 -3.89 1.21 -2.90
CA ILE A 61 -3.21 1.84 -1.77
C ILE A 61 -2.05 2.65 -2.31
N VAL A 62 -2.02 3.95 -1.97
CA VAL A 62 -0.88 4.82 -2.25
C VAL A 62 -0.27 5.28 -0.94
N THR A 63 1.03 5.10 -0.80
CA THR A 63 1.79 5.43 0.42
C THR A 63 3.23 5.77 0.07
N PRO A 64 3.94 6.60 0.85
CA PRO A 64 5.36 6.85 0.61
C PRO A 64 6.20 5.59 0.80
N HIS A 65 7.21 5.42 -0.07
CA HIS A 65 8.24 4.42 0.16
C HIS A 65 9.15 4.86 1.32
N TYR A 66 9.63 3.93 2.15
CA TYR A 66 10.49 4.26 3.30
C TYR A 66 11.76 5.03 2.95
N SER A 67 12.25 4.95 1.70
CA SER A 67 13.42 5.71 1.25
C SER A 67 13.10 7.15 0.83
N ASP A 68 11.82 7.53 0.73
CA ASP A 68 11.40 8.91 0.46
C ASP A 68 11.55 9.77 1.71
N CYS A 69 12.00 11.01 1.53
CA CYS A 69 12.03 11.98 2.61
C CYS A 69 10.62 12.27 3.16
N SER A 70 9.58 12.24 2.32
CA SER A 70 8.19 12.46 2.74
C SER A 70 7.71 11.43 3.74
N SER A 71 8.24 10.19 3.68
CA SER A 71 7.94 9.15 4.67
C SER A 71 8.34 9.55 6.11
N TRP A 72 9.33 10.42 6.25
CA TRP A 72 9.93 10.80 7.54
C TRP A 72 9.61 12.24 7.96
N ASN A 73 9.26 13.12 7.00
CA ASN A 73 9.03 14.55 7.27
C ASN A 73 7.71 14.82 7.98
N ASP A 74 6.73 13.94 7.81
CA ASP A 74 5.43 14.07 8.47
C ASP A 74 5.48 13.36 9.84
N PRO A 75 5.37 14.09 10.96
CA PRO A 75 5.43 13.52 12.31
C PRO A 75 4.23 12.62 12.64
N THR A 76 3.19 12.61 11.80
CA THR A 76 2.02 11.75 11.98
C THR A 76 2.14 10.39 11.29
N HIS A 77 3.19 10.17 10.49
CA HIS A 77 3.51 8.86 9.92
C HIS A 77 3.99 7.90 11.02
N LYS A 78 3.27 6.82 11.18
CA LYS A 78 3.58 5.75 12.13
C LYS A 78 4.33 4.59 11.49
N TRP A 79 4.20 4.45 10.16
CA TRP A 79 4.75 3.33 9.39
C TRP A 79 5.56 3.82 8.21
N HIS A 80 6.72 3.19 8.03
CA HIS A 80 7.61 3.39 6.88
C HIS A 80 7.57 2.13 6.04
N LEU A 81 6.86 2.20 4.92
CA LEU A 81 6.48 1.02 4.13
C LEU A 81 7.44 0.78 2.97
N SER A 82 7.53 -0.47 2.56
CA SER A 82 8.34 -0.97 1.45
C SER A 82 7.47 -1.68 0.41
N THR A 83 8.04 -2.03 -0.74
CA THR A 83 7.33 -2.82 -1.76
C THR A 83 6.91 -4.21 -1.24
N TYR A 84 7.45 -4.63 -0.09
CA TYR A 84 7.17 -5.92 0.53
C TYR A 84 6.09 -5.87 1.63
N SER A 85 5.68 -4.70 2.09
CA SER A 85 4.85 -4.55 3.28
C SER A 85 3.51 -5.29 3.20
N PHE A 86 2.85 -5.30 2.02
CA PHE A 86 1.56 -5.98 1.86
C PHE A 86 1.68 -7.48 1.53
N ARG A 87 2.89 -8.04 1.41
CA ARG A 87 3.08 -9.50 1.31
C ARG A 87 2.58 -10.25 2.52
N TYR A 88 2.50 -9.58 3.66
CA TYR A 88 1.91 -10.12 4.89
C TYR A 88 0.50 -10.68 4.66
N PHE A 89 -0.27 -10.08 3.77
CA PHE A 89 -1.64 -10.49 3.47
C PHE A 89 -1.74 -11.49 2.31
N ARG A 90 -0.62 -11.95 1.78
CA ARG A 90 -0.61 -12.94 0.70
C ARG A 90 -0.89 -14.34 1.26
N GLU A 91 -1.63 -15.16 0.50
CA GLU A 91 -1.81 -16.56 0.83
C GLU A 91 -0.46 -17.29 0.91
N GLY A 92 -0.31 -18.15 1.93
CA GLY A 92 0.92 -18.92 2.17
C GLY A 92 2.11 -18.13 2.72
N TYR A 93 1.95 -16.87 3.09
CA TYR A 93 3.00 -16.12 3.78
C TYR A 93 3.12 -16.60 5.24
N GLN A 94 4.34 -16.95 5.69
CA GLN A 94 4.56 -17.65 6.97
C GLN A 94 4.06 -16.89 8.20
N GLU A 95 4.21 -15.56 8.21
CA GLU A 95 3.83 -14.73 9.34
C GLU A 95 2.39 -14.20 9.25
N SER A 96 1.59 -14.65 8.29
CA SER A 96 0.22 -14.14 8.07
C SER A 96 -0.83 -14.63 9.08
N TYR A 97 -0.41 -15.35 10.12
CA TYR A 97 -1.32 -15.97 11.10
C TYR A 97 -2.06 -14.98 12.01
N TYR A 98 -1.63 -13.72 12.09
CA TYR A 98 -2.34 -12.69 12.87
C TYR A 98 -3.55 -12.10 12.15
N SER A 99 -3.74 -12.35 10.86
CA SER A 99 -4.88 -11.87 10.09
C SER A 99 -5.44 -12.97 9.19
N LYS A 100 -6.76 -12.96 9.01
CA LYS A 100 -7.45 -13.82 8.05
C LYS A 100 -7.64 -13.15 6.69
N ALA A 101 -7.47 -11.83 6.61
CA ALA A 101 -7.60 -11.10 5.36
C ALA A 101 -6.52 -11.53 4.37
N ARG A 102 -6.92 -11.84 3.14
CA ARG A 102 -6.01 -12.27 2.06
C ARG A 102 -6.19 -11.41 0.84
N PHE A 103 -5.07 -11.04 0.24
CA PHE A 103 -5.04 -10.25 -0.98
C PHE A 103 -4.03 -10.81 -1.97
N GLU A 104 -4.42 -10.85 -3.22
CA GLU A 104 -3.49 -10.96 -4.34
C GLU A 104 -2.95 -9.56 -4.70
N THR A 105 -1.65 -9.46 -4.89
CA THR A 105 -1.03 -8.24 -5.43
C THR A 105 -1.00 -8.35 -6.94
N GLU A 106 -1.84 -7.58 -7.63
CA GLU A 106 -1.90 -7.55 -9.09
C GLU A 106 -0.77 -6.71 -9.69
N ALA A 107 -0.49 -5.56 -9.07
CA ALA A 107 0.59 -4.67 -9.51
C ALA A 107 1.16 -3.87 -8.34
N ILE A 108 2.44 -3.53 -8.47
CA ILE A 108 3.10 -2.52 -7.65
C ILE A 108 3.76 -1.53 -8.60
N HIS A 109 3.51 -0.25 -8.40
CA HIS A 109 4.18 0.82 -9.11
C HIS A 109 4.87 1.73 -8.13
N ILE A 110 6.08 2.19 -8.45
CA ILE A 110 6.82 3.18 -7.69
C ILE A 110 7.13 4.39 -8.56
N ASP A 111 6.96 5.57 -7.99
CA ASP A 111 7.43 6.81 -8.57
C ASP A 111 8.85 7.09 -8.11
N MET A 112 9.66 7.71 -8.95
CA MET A 112 11.01 8.16 -8.59
C MET A 112 11.21 9.63 -8.91
N ALA A 113 12.18 10.25 -8.23
CA ALA A 113 12.60 11.60 -8.53
C ALA A 113 13.06 11.73 -10.00
N ARG A 114 12.90 12.95 -10.57
CA ARG A 114 13.14 13.24 -12.00
C ARG A 114 14.48 12.71 -12.51
N LEU A 115 15.54 12.81 -11.71
CA LEU A 115 16.87 12.32 -12.09
C LEU A 115 16.86 10.80 -12.37
N TRP A 116 16.33 10.02 -11.45
CA TRP A 116 16.30 8.55 -11.55
C TRP A 116 15.35 8.07 -12.65
N ARG A 117 14.24 8.79 -12.84
CA ARG A 117 13.32 8.57 -13.97
C ARG A 117 14.04 8.81 -15.30
N ALA A 118 14.75 9.93 -15.44
CA ALA A 118 15.48 10.26 -16.66
C ALA A 118 16.61 9.27 -16.97
N LEU A 119 17.22 8.67 -15.95
CA LEU A 119 18.24 7.63 -16.09
C LEU A 119 17.64 6.22 -16.29
N GLY A 120 16.31 6.10 -16.37
CA GLY A 120 15.63 4.82 -16.66
C GLY A 120 15.44 3.90 -15.45
N PHE A 121 15.88 4.29 -14.24
CA PHE A 121 15.75 3.44 -13.04
C PHE A 121 14.27 3.15 -12.70
N GLU A 122 13.38 4.14 -12.81
CA GLU A 122 11.95 3.94 -12.55
C GLU A 122 11.37 2.84 -13.44
N GLY A 123 11.64 2.89 -14.74
CA GLY A 123 11.18 1.87 -15.69
C GLY A 123 11.76 0.49 -15.40
N LEU A 124 13.05 0.42 -15.09
CA LEU A 124 13.74 -0.83 -14.75
C LEU A 124 13.14 -1.49 -13.50
N ILE A 125 12.96 -0.72 -12.43
CA ILE A 125 12.44 -1.25 -11.17
C ILE A 125 10.97 -1.63 -11.30
N ASN A 126 10.13 -0.79 -11.92
CA ASN A 126 8.72 -1.11 -12.15
C ASN A 126 8.56 -2.35 -13.03
N SER A 127 9.36 -2.50 -14.09
CA SER A 127 9.37 -3.73 -14.91
C SER A 127 9.75 -4.95 -14.07
N SER A 128 10.76 -4.83 -13.20
CA SER A 128 11.17 -5.89 -12.29
C SER A 128 10.10 -6.27 -11.26
N LEU A 129 9.30 -5.31 -10.79
CA LEU A 129 8.19 -5.57 -9.87
C LEU A 129 7.03 -6.35 -10.53
N GLN A 130 6.82 -6.15 -11.84
CA GLN A 130 5.76 -6.81 -12.61
C GLN A 130 6.15 -8.24 -13.05
N HIS A 131 7.44 -8.49 -13.32
CA HIS A 131 7.89 -9.75 -13.91
C HIS A 131 8.68 -10.60 -12.92
N GLN A 132 8.17 -11.80 -12.61
CA GLN A 132 8.81 -12.71 -11.64
C GLN A 132 10.27 -13.05 -11.98
N ALA A 133 10.58 -13.21 -13.26
CA ALA A 133 11.94 -13.54 -13.74
C ALA A 133 12.99 -12.48 -13.37
N PHE A 134 12.58 -11.23 -13.21
CA PHE A 134 13.48 -10.10 -12.91
C PHE A 134 13.35 -9.55 -11.48
N ARG A 135 12.56 -10.21 -10.62
CA ARG A 135 12.35 -9.74 -9.22
C ARG A 135 13.61 -9.59 -8.39
N PHE A 136 14.71 -10.23 -8.79
CA PHE A 136 16.00 -10.03 -8.13
C PHE A 136 16.51 -8.60 -8.27
N VAL A 137 16.19 -7.87 -9.36
CA VAL A 137 16.59 -6.48 -9.59
C VAL A 137 15.91 -5.56 -8.58
N SER A 138 14.58 -5.64 -8.45
CA SER A 138 13.83 -4.85 -7.47
C SER A 138 14.23 -5.21 -6.04
N LYS A 139 14.46 -6.50 -5.76
CA LYS A 139 14.94 -6.94 -4.45
C LYS A 139 16.33 -6.39 -4.13
N PHE A 140 17.26 -6.44 -5.08
CA PHE A 140 18.60 -5.89 -4.92
C PHE A 140 18.55 -4.37 -4.69
N TRP A 141 17.77 -3.66 -5.51
CA TRP A 141 17.56 -2.24 -5.34
C TRP A 141 16.97 -1.92 -3.95
N GLU A 142 15.91 -2.59 -3.55
CA GLU A 142 15.24 -2.36 -2.26
C GLU A 142 16.20 -2.56 -1.08
N CYS A 143 17.00 -3.63 -1.11
CA CYS A 143 17.89 -3.99 0.01
C CYS A 143 19.17 -3.15 0.09
N TYR A 144 19.68 -2.67 -1.05
CA TYR A 144 21.03 -2.10 -1.08
C TYR A 144 21.13 -0.69 -1.67
N LEU A 145 20.23 -0.31 -2.58
CA LEU A 145 20.35 0.93 -3.34
C LEU A 145 19.24 1.94 -3.08
N SER A 146 18.12 1.54 -2.48
CA SER A 146 16.94 2.38 -2.34
C SER A 146 17.15 3.67 -1.56
N LEU A 147 18.11 3.70 -0.63
CA LEU A 147 18.49 4.92 0.12
C LEU A 147 19.28 5.92 -0.73
N VAL A 148 19.86 5.50 -1.86
CA VAL A 148 20.57 6.34 -2.81
C VAL A 148 19.68 6.64 -4.01
N VAL A 149 19.18 5.61 -4.67
CA VAL A 149 18.21 5.67 -5.78
C VAL A 149 16.81 5.61 -5.18
N ARG A 150 16.35 6.72 -4.62
CA ARG A 150 15.14 6.78 -3.79
C ARG A 150 13.88 6.66 -4.63
N ALA A 151 12.94 5.87 -4.13
CA ALA A 151 11.55 5.93 -4.58
C ALA A 151 10.85 7.13 -3.94
N GLY A 152 9.73 7.55 -4.54
CA GLY A 152 8.75 8.46 -3.96
C GLY A 152 7.55 7.68 -3.42
N ALA A 153 6.36 7.95 -3.99
CA ALA A 153 5.16 7.20 -3.66
C ALA A 153 5.19 5.78 -4.27
N MET A 154 4.53 4.87 -3.58
CA MET A 154 4.22 3.53 -4.08
C MET A 154 2.72 3.38 -4.25
N THR A 155 2.31 2.78 -5.35
CA THR A 155 0.93 2.38 -5.59
C THR A 155 0.84 0.86 -5.62
N PHE A 156 0.00 0.31 -4.77
CA PHE A 156 -0.35 -1.11 -4.77
C PHE A 156 -1.74 -1.28 -5.35
N LEU A 157 -1.86 -2.19 -6.31
CA LEU A 157 -3.13 -2.70 -6.79
C LEU A 157 -3.33 -4.09 -6.20
N LEU A 158 -4.33 -4.22 -5.33
CA LEU A 158 -4.63 -5.44 -4.60
C LEU A 158 -6.04 -5.93 -4.96
N ARG A 159 -6.22 -7.24 -4.94
CA ARG A 159 -7.52 -7.90 -5.09
C ARG A 159 -7.79 -8.77 -3.86
N PRO A 160 -8.95 -8.60 -3.17
CA PRO A 160 -9.29 -9.43 -2.03
C PRO A 160 -9.54 -10.87 -2.47
N VAL A 161 -9.05 -11.82 -1.69
CA VAL A 161 -9.35 -13.26 -1.82
C VAL A 161 -10.39 -13.59 -0.75
N LYS A 162 -11.61 -13.93 -1.18
CA LYS A 162 -12.76 -14.20 -0.30
C LYS A 162 -12.95 -15.70 -0.12
#